data_cab95d69369edea02fb5b94bc3998d00
#
_entry.id   cab95d69369edea02fb5b94bc3998d00
#
_cell.length_a   1.000
_cell.length_b   1.000
_cell.length_c   1.000
_cell.angle_alpha   90.00
_cell.angle_beta   90.00
_cell.angle_gamma   90.00
#
_symmetry.space_group_name_H-M   'P 1'
#
loop_
_entity.id
_entity.type
_entity.pdbx_description
1 polymer ?
#
loop_
_entity_poly.entity_id
_entity_poly.type
_entity_poly.pdbx_seq_one_letter_code
_entity_poly.pdbx_strand_id
1 'polypeptide(L)'
;FLPEGAFRTMEELFPRGPEEGRTVLRQMEPMEPVLAVKVTEPGEDAGITSRLAPGMRAFAISVDVASGVSGFLRPGDRVDVYWSGQVAEAGGYGREVTQLIESGLRLVAIDQSVNIDVAGVTVPQTVTVEVSPQQVANLALAQATGSLSLSLVGQSDETVASGIEVDQRTLLGLEDERRAELGAAMDDR
;
A
#
# COMPACT_ATOMS: atom_id res chain seq x y z
N PHE A 1 12.10 7.97 38.11
CA PHE A 1 10.76 8.35 37.61
C PHE A 1 10.42 7.45 36.46
N LEU A 2 9.40 6.60 36.59
CA LEU A 2 8.91 5.76 35.50
C LEU A 2 7.86 6.54 34.72
N PRO A 3 7.91 6.53 33.38
CA PRO A 3 6.90 7.18 32.55
C PRO A 3 5.53 6.53 32.72
N GLU A 4 4.47 7.27 32.40
CA GLU A 4 3.10 6.76 32.41
C GLU A 4 2.95 5.61 31.40
N GLY A 5 2.26 4.54 31.83
CA GLY A 5 2.09 3.32 31.01
C GLY A 5 3.28 2.33 31.09
N ALA A 6 4.30 2.60 31.92
CA ALA A 6 5.37 1.64 32.15
C ALA A 6 4.94 0.59 33.19
N PHE A 7 5.26 -0.67 32.91
CA PHE A 7 5.12 -1.76 33.88
C PHE A 7 6.12 -1.56 35.03
N ARG A 8 5.67 -1.70 36.27
CA ARG A 8 6.48 -1.50 37.46
C ARG A 8 6.99 -2.78 38.07
N THR A 9 6.27 -3.87 37.89
CA THR A 9 6.61 -5.18 38.41
C THR A 9 6.52 -6.25 37.34
N MET A 10 7.12 -7.43 37.61
CA MET A 10 7.01 -8.58 36.71
C MET A 10 5.59 -9.14 36.68
N GLU A 11 4.84 -9.01 37.79
CA GLU A 11 3.45 -9.44 37.88
C GLU A 11 2.53 -8.56 37.00
N GLU A 12 2.80 -7.26 36.92
CA GLU A 12 2.08 -6.37 35.97
C GLU A 12 2.41 -6.73 34.53
N LEU A 13 3.67 -7.06 34.22
CA LEU A 13 4.10 -7.43 32.88
C LEU A 13 3.58 -8.81 32.49
N PHE A 14 3.56 -9.79 33.39
CA PHE A 14 3.14 -11.17 33.17
C PHE A 14 2.06 -11.61 34.17
N PRO A 15 0.84 -11.05 34.10
CA PRO A 15 -0.22 -11.28 35.11
C PRO A 15 -0.74 -12.72 35.17
N ARG A 16 -0.49 -13.51 34.11
CA ARG A 16 -0.85 -14.93 34.01
C ARG A 16 0.36 -15.87 34.08
N GLY A 17 1.51 -15.30 34.45
CA GLY A 17 2.78 -16.02 34.54
C GLY A 17 3.64 -15.90 33.27
N PRO A 18 4.91 -16.29 33.34
CA PRO A 18 5.87 -16.15 32.25
C PRO A 18 5.56 -17.04 31.03
N GLU A 19 4.71 -18.05 31.18
CA GLU A 19 4.26 -18.94 30.10
C GLU A 19 3.36 -18.22 29.10
N GLU A 20 2.56 -17.23 29.56
CA GLU A 20 1.80 -16.34 28.72
C GLU A 20 2.58 -15.03 28.47
N GLY A 21 3.58 -15.10 27.61
CA GLY A 21 4.42 -13.96 27.25
C GLY A 21 3.64 -12.86 26.53
N ARG A 22 4.23 -11.68 26.48
CA ARG A 22 3.80 -10.59 25.59
C ARG A 22 4.76 -10.51 24.42
N THR A 23 4.27 -10.23 23.22
CA THR A 23 5.12 -10.00 22.06
C THR A 23 5.48 -8.54 21.96
N VAL A 24 6.75 -8.25 21.68
CA VAL A 24 7.27 -6.90 21.49
C VAL A 24 6.80 -6.37 20.13
N LEU A 25 6.10 -5.24 20.11
CA LEU A 25 5.56 -4.58 18.92
C LEU A 25 6.55 -3.61 18.28
N ARG A 26 7.53 -3.11 19.05
CA ARG A 26 8.55 -2.15 18.60
C ARG A 26 9.88 -2.46 19.27
N GLN A 27 10.96 -2.19 18.56
CA GLN A 27 12.31 -2.29 19.13
C GLN A 27 12.43 -1.48 20.43
N MET A 28 13.05 -2.08 21.42
CA MET A 28 13.36 -1.44 22.69
C MET A 28 14.88 -1.47 22.90
N GLU A 29 15.38 -0.39 23.50
CA GLU A 29 16.80 -0.28 23.84
C GLU A 29 17.10 -0.90 25.22
N PRO A 30 18.33 -1.36 25.46
CA PRO A 30 18.74 -1.79 26.77
C PRO A 30 18.47 -0.72 27.83
N MET A 31 17.93 -1.10 29.00
CA MET A 31 17.58 -0.21 30.10
C MET A 31 16.35 0.68 29.86
N GLU A 32 15.67 0.53 28.73
CA GLU A 32 14.40 1.22 28.48
C GLU A 32 13.26 0.57 29.28
N PRO A 33 12.37 1.37 29.94
CA PRO A 33 11.19 0.84 30.61
C PRO A 33 10.25 0.19 29.60
N VAL A 34 9.71 -0.98 29.94
CA VAL A 34 8.69 -1.63 29.12
C VAL A 34 7.37 -0.88 29.26
N LEU A 35 6.92 -0.29 28.16
CA LEU A 35 5.64 0.43 28.10
C LEU A 35 4.54 -0.47 27.54
N ALA A 36 3.32 -0.35 28.04
CA ALA A 36 2.16 -1.11 27.58
C ALA A 36 1.92 -0.95 26.06
N VAL A 37 2.17 0.24 25.51
CA VAL A 37 2.04 0.52 24.05
C VAL A 37 3.10 -0.15 23.18
N LYS A 38 4.13 -0.74 23.77
CA LYS A 38 5.22 -1.41 23.04
C LYS A 38 5.12 -2.93 23.05
N VAL A 39 4.16 -3.50 23.74
CA VAL A 39 3.94 -4.94 23.86
C VAL A 39 2.46 -5.28 23.66
N THR A 40 2.20 -6.54 23.25
CA THR A 40 0.81 -7.05 23.16
C THR A 40 0.21 -7.30 24.55
N GLU A 41 -1.10 -7.60 24.60
CA GLU A 41 -1.69 -8.22 25.79
C GLU A 41 -1.08 -9.61 26.07
N PRO A 42 -1.14 -10.13 27.30
CA PRO A 42 -0.59 -11.43 27.63
C PRO A 42 -1.22 -12.55 26.82
N GLY A 43 -0.39 -13.38 26.18
CA GLY A 43 -0.83 -14.48 25.32
C GLY A 43 -1.36 -14.05 23.96
N GLU A 44 -1.34 -12.76 23.64
CA GLU A 44 -1.73 -12.26 22.33
C GLU A 44 -0.55 -12.32 21.35
N ASP A 45 -0.79 -12.92 20.18
CA ASP A 45 0.21 -12.95 19.12
C ASP A 45 0.32 -11.57 18.45
N ALA A 46 1.55 -11.14 18.18
CA ALA A 46 1.83 -9.92 17.40
C ALA A 46 1.53 -10.08 15.91
N GLY A 47 0.56 -10.91 15.58
CA GLY A 47 0.13 -11.13 14.21
C GLY A 47 -0.29 -9.83 13.50
N ILE A 48 -0.43 -9.91 12.18
CA ILE A 48 -0.84 -8.79 11.33
C ILE A 48 -2.14 -8.15 11.86
N THR A 49 -3.06 -8.94 12.39
CA THR A 49 -4.37 -8.49 12.90
C THR A 49 -4.30 -7.52 14.07
N SER A 50 -3.31 -7.65 14.96
CA SER A 50 -3.13 -6.74 16.11
C SER A 50 -2.63 -5.34 15.69
N ARG A 51 -2.11 -5.21 14.48
CA ARG A 51 -1.60 -3.96 13.92
C ARG A 51 -2.61 -3.19 13.09
N LEU A 52 -3.77 -3.80 12.82
CA LEU A 52 -4.83 -3.17 12.03
C LEU A 52 -5.68 -2.22 12.88
N ALA A 53 -6.05 -1.09 12.31
CA ALA A 53 -7.03 -0.20 12.91
C ALA A 53 -8.43 -0.86 12.96
N PRO A 54 -9.28 -0.50 13.92
CA PRO A 54 -10.66 -1.01 13.98
C PRO A 54 -11.39 -0.81 12.65
N GLY A 55 -12.03 -1.88 12.16
CA GLY A 55 -12.76 -1.85 10.88
C GLY A 55 -11.91 -2.06 9.64
N MET A 56 -10.58 -2.09 9.77
CA MET A 56 -9.67 -2.33 8.65
C MET A 56 -9.37 -3.82 8.44
N ARG A 57 -8.84 -4.15 7.30
CA ARG A 57 -8.48 -5.48 6.83
C ARG A 57 -7.04 -5.49 6.31
N ALA A 58 -6.32 -6.57 6.51
CA ALA A 58 -5.09 -6.86 5.79
C ALA A 58 -5.46 -7.56 4.47
N PHE A 59 -5.05 -7.00 3.36
CA PHE A 59 -5.28 -7.56 2.04
C PHE A 59 -3.97 -7.66 1.27
N ALA A 60 -3.69 -8.86 0.75
CA ALA A 60 -2.49 -9.12 -0.04
C ALA A 60 -2.76 -8.82 -1.52
N ILE A 61 -1.92 -8.01 -2.12
CA ILE A 61 -1.95 -7.68 -3.55
C ILE A 61 -0.63 -8.07 -4.20
N SER A 62 -0.72 -8.58 -5.43
CA SER A 62 0.45 -8.80 -6.29
C SER A 62 0.68 -7.55 -7.11
N VAL A 63 1.89 -7.01 -7.08
CA VAL A 63 2.22 -5.75 -7.72
C VAL A 63 3.46 -5.87 -8.56
N ASP A 64 3.47 -5.16 -9.68
CA ASP A 64 4.66 -4.96 -10.49
C ASP A 64 5.47 -3.83 -9.84
N VAL A 65 6.56 -4.20 -9.19
CA VAL A 65 7.41 -3.22 -8.55
C VAL A 65 8.50 -2.83 -9.54
N ALA A 66 8.45 -1.58 -10.00
CA ALA A 66 9.55 -1.02 -10.77
C ALA A 66 10.83 -1.12 -9.93
N SER A 67 11.92 -1.57 -10.54
CA SER A 67 13.19 -1.95 -9.92
C SER A 67 13.82 -0.88 -8.99
N GLY A 68 13.31 0.36 -8.98
CA GLY A 68 13.79 1.44 -8.12
C GLY A 68 13.10 1.55 -6.75
N VAL A 69 11.90 0.99 -6.58
CA VAL A 69 11.09 1.14 -5.34
C VAL A 69 11.15 -0.12 -4.47
N SER A 70 11.36 -1.29 -5.06
CA SER A 70 11.29 -2.59 -4.37
C SER A 70 12.22 -2.75 -3.17
N GLY A 71 13.40 -2.13 -3.20
CA GLY A 71 14.37 -2.18 -2.09
C GLY A 71 14.09 -1.21 -0.94
N PHE A 72 13.16 -0.27 -1.11
CA PHE A 72 12.90 0.80 -0.15
C PHE A 72 11.60 0.63 0.62
N LEU A 73 10.67 -0.21 0.13
CA LEU A 73 9.41 -0.45 0.80
C LEU A 73 9.62 -1.11 2.18
N ARG A 74 8.95 -0.59 3.19
CA ARG A 74 8.98 -1.11 4.55
C ARG A 74 7.57 -1.19 5.13
N PRO A 75 7.29 -2.15 6.04
CA PRO A 75 6.07 -2.12 6.82
C PRO A 75 5.93 -0.79 7.57
N GLY A 76 4.77 -0.15 7.45
CA GLY A 76 4.50 1.18 7.99
C GLY A 76 4.53 2.30 6.96
N ASP A 77 5.16 2.10 5.80
CA ASP A 77 5.15 3.08 4.71
C ASP A 77 3.75 3.25 4.12
N ARG A 78 3.52 4.39 3.47
CA ARG A 78 2.31 4.68 2.70
C ARG A 78 2.61 4.59 1.21
N VAL A 79 1.67 3.99 0.48
CA VAL A 79 1.79 3.79 -0.96
C VAL A 79 0.51 4.21 -1.68
N ASP A 80 0.68 4.68 -2.91
CA ASP A 80 -0.40 4.82 -3.86
C ASP A 80 -0.41 3.62 -4.79
N VAL A 81 -1.61 3.15 -5.14
CA VAL A 81 -1.82 1.99 -5.99
C VAL A 81 -2.39 2.44 -7.32
N TYR A 82 -1.69 2.11 -8.39
CA TYR A 82 -2.10 2.34 -9.77
C TYR A 82 -2.54 1.03 -10.40
N TRP A 83 -3.61 1.09 -11.14
CA TRP A 83 -4.10 0.00 -11.98
C TRP A 83 -3.81 0.31 -13.45
N SER A 84 -3.28 -0.66 -14.18
CA SER A 84 -3.08 -0.59 -15.64
C SER A 84 -3.84 -1.72 -16.30
N GLY A 85 -4.67 -1.39 -17.28
CA GLY A 85 -5.48 -2.37 -17.97
C GLY A 85 -6.22 -1.79 -19.17
N GLN A 86 -7.01 -2.64 -19.83
CA GLN A 86 -7.80 -2.24 -20.99
C GLN A 86 -9.22 -1.88 -20.57
N VAL A 87 -9.68 -0.72 -21.01
CA VAL A 87 -11.07 -0.26 -20.86
C VAL A 87 -11.75 -0.33 -22.23
N ALA A 88 -12.91 -0.99 -22.28
CA ALA A 88 -13.69 -1.08 -23.51
C ALA A 88 -14.29 0.28 -23.88
N GLU A 89 -14.11 0.72 -25.10
CA GLU A 89 -14.77 1.89 -25.66
C GLU A 89 -15.96 1.52 -26.55
N ALA A 90 -16.90 2.46 -26.67
CA ALA A 90 -18.01 2.37 -27.62
C ALA A 90 -17.44 2.41 -29.04
N GLY A 91 -17.35 1.23 -29.72
CA GLY A 91 -16.74 1.10 -31.05
C GLY A 91 -15.85 -0.14 -31.18
N GLY A 92 -15.66 -0.91 -30.09
CA GLY A 92 -15.03 -2.23 -30.11
C GLY A 92 -13.50 -2.25 -29.99
N TYR A 93 -12.84 -1.11 -29.90
CA TYR A 93 -11.41 -1.00 -29.63
C TYR A 93 -11.21 -0.62 -28.16
N GLY A 94 -10.57 -1.50 -27.37
CA GLY A 94 -10.18 -1.17 -26.00
C GLY A 94 -9.01 -0.19 -26.01
N ARG A 95 -8.99 0.75 -25.06
CA ARG A 95 -7.83 1.62 -24.77
C ARG A 95 -7.11 1.12 -23.53
N GLU A 96 -5.80 1.19 -23.55
CA GLU A 96 -4.97 0.94 -22.38
C GLU A 96 -4.94 2.20 -21.49
N VAL A 97 -5.24 2.02 -20.23
CA VAL A 97 -5.36 3.10 -19.25
C VAL A 97 -4.55 2.76 -18.01
N THR A 98 -3.84 3.74 -17.48
CA THR A 98 -3.26 3.67 -16.14
C THR A 98 -3.98 4.69 -15.26
N GLN A 99 -4.51 4.22 -14.13
CA GLN A 99 -5.30 5.04 -13.23
C GLN A 99 -4.86 4.83 -11.78
N LEU A 100 -4.76 5.93 -11.01
CA LEU A 100 -4.65 5.87 -9.56
C LEU A 100 -5.98 5.39 -8.98
N ILE A 101 -5.98 4.23 -8.33
CA ILE A 101 -7.20 3.63 -7.76
C ILE A 101 -7.30 3.78 -6.24
N GLU A 102 -6.17 3.76 -5.54
CA GLU A 102 -6.13 3.95 -4.08
C GLU A 102 -4.90 4.77 -3.72
N SER A 103 -5.05 5.74 -2.80
CA SER A 103 -3.96 6.61 -2.37
C SER A 103 -3.71 6.49 -0.87
N GLY A 104 -2.42 6.54 -0.48
CA GLY A 104 -2.00 6.61 0.91
C GLY A 104 -2.24 5.33 1.72
N LEU A 105 -2.34 4.16 1.08
CA LEU A 105 -2.53 2.89 1.77
C LEU A 105 -1.31 2.54 2.62
N ARG A 106 -1.53 2.09 3.86
CA ARG A 106 -0.46 1.66 4.75
C ARG A 106 -0.02 0.23 4.46
N LEU A 107 1.28 0.03 4.25
CA LEU A 107 1.89 -1.30 4.15
C LEU A 107 1.95 -1.95 5.53
N VAL A 108 1.45 -3.17 5.64
CA VAL A 108 1.47 -3.97 6.87
C VAL A 108 2.57 -5.01 6.84
N ALA A 109 2.76 -5.65 5.68
CA ALA A 109 3.79 -6.65 5.45
C ALA A 109 4.23 -6.64 3.98
N ILE A 110 5.41 -7.15 3.72
CA ILE A 110 5.99 -7.32 2.39
C ILE A 110 6.55 -8.73 2.34
N ASP A 111 6.13 -9.50 1.36
CA ASP A 111 6.75 -10.79 1.10
C ASP A 111 8.05 -10.56 0.32
N GLN A 112 9.17 -10.80 0.99
CA GLN A 112 10.50 -10.66 0.42
C GLN A 112 11.03 -11.99 -0.14
N SER A 113 10.18 -12.86 -0.64
CA SER A 113 10.63 -14.02 -1.41
C SER A 113 11.23 -13.53 -2.75
N VAL A 114 12.40 -12.91 -2.64
CA VAL A 114 13.21 -12.47 -3.77
C VAL A 114 13.88 -13.68 -4.37
N ASN A 115 13.27 -14.32 -5.35
CA ASN A 115 14.01 -15.07 -6.33
C ASN A 115 14.69 -14.03 -7.25
N ILE A 116 15.98 -13.81 -6.99
CA ILE A 116 16.84 -13.05 -7.92
C ILE A 116 17.05 -13.95 -9.12
N ASP A 117 16.14 -13.92 -10.07
CA ASP A 117 16.39 -14.50 -11.37
C ASP A 117 17.12 -13.48 -12.26
N VAL A 118 18.30 -13.88 -12.68
CA VAL A 118 19.36 -13.12 -13.36
C VAL A 118 18.98 -12.73 -14.81
N ALA A 119 17.69 -12.69 -15.16
CA ALA A 119 17.25 -12.56 -16.55
C ALA A 119 16.39 -11.32 -16.88
N GLY A 120 16.34 -10.31 -16.00
CA GLY A 120 15.62 -9.05 -16.33
C GLY A 120 14.09 -9.20 -16.39
N VAL A 121 13.52 -10.26 -15.85
CA VAL A 121 12.09 -10.48 -15.75
C VAL A 121 11.59 -9.76 -14.47
N THR A 122 10.62 -8.86 -14.62
CA THR A 122 9.92 -8.25 -13.48
C THR A 122 9.19 -9.36 -12.72
N VAL A 123 9.64 -9.67 -11.51
CA VAL A 123 8.97 -10.66 -10.65
C VAL A 123 7.90 -9.90 -9.84
N PRO A 124 6.61 -10.31 -9.93
CA PRO A 124 5.57 -9.70 -9.11
C PRO A 124 5.91 -9.89 -7.62
N GLN A 125 5.83 -8.82 -6.86
CA GLN A 125 6.03 -8.84 -5.41
C GLN A 125 4.68 -8.82 -4.72
N THR A 126 4.50 -9.64 -3.69
CA THR A 126 3.30 -9.60 -2.87
C THR A 126 3.51 -8.65 -1.70
N VAL A 127 2.61 -7.67 -1.58
CA VAL A 127 2.56 -6.76 -0.44
C VAL A 127 1.21 -6.87 0.25
N THR A 128 1.21 -6.70 1.57
CA THR A 128 -0.03 -6.67 2.35
C THR A 128 -0.31 -5.24 2.79
N VAL A 129 -1.47 -4.74 2.43
CA VAL A 129 -1.94 -3.38 2.73
C VAL A 129 -3.08 -3.40 3.74
N GLU A 130 -3.19 -2.33 4.54
CA GLU A 130 -4.32 -2.09 5.42
C GLU A 130 -5.39 -1.31 4.68
N VAL A 131 -6.58 -1.88 4.57
CA VAL A 131 -7.67 -1.37 3.73
C VAL A 131 -9.03 -1.56 4.39
N SER A 132 -9.99 -0.72 4.01
CA SER A 132 -11.40 -0.90 4.34
C SER A 132 -12.02 -2.03 3.51
N PRO A 133 -13.18 -2.58 3.91
CA PRO A 133 -13.88 -3.60 3.13
C PRO A 133 -14.21 -3.16 1.69
N GLN A 134 -14.50 -1.87 1.48
CA GLN A 134 -14.77 -1.34 0.14
C GLN A 134 -13.50 -1.33 -0.72
N GLN A 135 -12.37 -0.92 -0.16
CA GLN A 135 -11.08 -0.93 -0.85
C GLN A 135 -10.62 -2.35 -1.18
N VAL A 136 -10.93 -3.35 -0.32
CA VAL A 136 -10.69 -4.77 -0.65
C VAL A 136 -11.41 -5.15 -1.94
N ALA A 137 -12.69 -4.78 -2.10
CA ALA A 137 -13.46 -5.10 -3.31
C ALA A 137 -12.88 -4.40 -4.55
N ASN A 138 -12.48 -3.13 -4.41
CA ASN A 138 -11.85 -2.36 -5.49
C ASN A 138 -10.52 -3.02 -5.94
N LEU A 139 -9.64 -3.33 -4.99
CA LEU A 139 -8.33 -3.93 -5.29
C LEU A 139 -8.45 -5.35 -5.85
N ALA A 140 -9.40 -6.14 -5.34
CA ALA A 140 -9.67 -7.48 -5.86
C ALA A 140 -10.13 -7.44 -7.33
N LEU A 141 -11.03 -6.51 -7.67
CA LEU A 141 -11.48 -6.31 -9.04
C LEU A 141 -10.33 -5.81 -9.93
N ALA A 142 -9.56 -4.84 -9.44
CA ALA A 142 -8.43 -4.28 -10.16
C ALA A 142 -7.37 -5.35 -10.49
N GLN A 143 -7.05 -6.22 -9.52
CA GLN A 143 -6.10 -7.33 -9.71
C GLN A 143 -6.62 -8.40 -10.69
N ALA A 144 -7.94 -8.58 -10.75
CA ALA A 144 -8.56 -9.53 -11.69
C ALA A 144 -8.64 -8.99 -13.14
N THR A 145 -8.59 -7.67 -13.33
CA THR A 145 -8.83 -7.01 -14.62
C THR A 145 -7.60 -6.36 -15.25
N GLY A 146 -6.49 -6.28 -14.52
CA GLY A 146 -5.26 -5.66 -14.99
C GLY A 146 -4.09 -5.90 -14.05
N SER A 147 -3.03 -5.14 -14.20
CA SER A 147 -1.85 -5.16 -13.36
C SER A 147 -1.87 -4.00 -12.36
N LEU A 148 -1.26 -4.23 -11.19
CA LEU A 148 -1.11 -3.22 -10.16
C LEU A 148 0.35 -2.80 -10.03
N SER A 149 0.57 -1.50 -9.87
CA SER A 149 1.88 -0.92 -9.55
C SER A 149 1.78 0.01 -8.36
N LEU A 150 2.91 0.27 -7.69
CA LEU A 150 2.98 1.09 -6.49
C LEU A 150 3.90 2.28 -6.68
N SER A 151 3.52 3.40 -6.07
CA SER A 151 4.45 4.47 -5.74
C SER A 151 4.53 4.67 -4.22
N LEU A 152 5.71 5.02 -3.73
CA LEU A 152 5.94 5.32 -2.32
C LEU A 152 5.57 6.77 -2.04
N VAL A 153 4.72 6.99 -1.04
CA VAL A 153 4.33 8.33 -0.58
C VAL A 153 5.36 8.86 0.41
N GLY A 154 5.77 10.11 0.26
CA GLY A 154 6.72 10.75 1.17
C GLY A 154 6.19 10.80 2.62
N GLN A 155 7.07 10.68 3.62
CA GLN A 155 6.66 10.63 5.04
C GLN A 155 5.91 11.88 5.50
N SER A 156 6.22 13.04 4.92
CA SER A 156 5.60 14.33 5.26
C SER A 156 4.47 14.72 4.30
N ASP A 157 4.15 13.85 3.33
CA ASP A 157 3.09 14.14 2.37
C ASP A 157 1.75 13.63 2.92
N GLU A 158 0.84 14.56 3.22
CA GLU A 158 -0.53 14.29 3.68
C GLU A 158 -1.54 14.47 2.56
N THR A 159 -1.09 14.75 1.32
CA THR A 159 -2.00 14.91 0.20
C THR A 159 -2.60 13.57 -0.22
N VAL A 160 -3.91 13.57 -0.43
CA VAL A 160 -4.62 12.44 -1.03
C VAL A 160 -4.75 12.71 -2.51
N ALA A 161 -3.94 12.03 -3.30
CA ALA A 161 -4.05 12.12 -4.74
C ALA A 161 -5.36 11.47 -5.21
N SER A 162 -6.02 12.07 -6.18
CA SER A 162 -7.27 11.55 -6.76
C SER A 162 -7.44 11.98 -8.20
N GLY A 163 -8.20 11.21 -8.98
CA GLY A 163 -8.57 11.57 -10.35
C GLY A 163 -7.43 11.54 -11.35
N ILE A 164 -6.33 10.81 -11.05
CA ILE A 164 -5.21 10.65 -11.97
C ILE A 164 -5.54 9.47 -12.90
N GLU A 165 -5.76 9.75 -14.16
CA GLU A 165 -5.93 8.78 -15.24
C GLU A 165 -5.11 9.23 -16.44
N VAL A 166 -4.37 8.32 -17.04
CA VAL A 166 -3.56 8.57 -18.23
C VAL A 166 -3.77 7.41 -19.21
N ASP A 167 -4.07 7.74 -20.46
CA ASP A 167 -4.06 6.81 -21.56
C ASP A 167 -2.91 7.10 -22.54
N GLN A 168 -2.73 6.23 -23.53
CA GLN A 168 -1.65 6.37 -24.49
C GLN A 168 -1.76 7.67 -25.32
N ARG A 169 -2.95 8.20 -25.55
CA ARG A 169 -3.17 9.44 -26.32
C ARG A 169 -2.76 10.65 -25.48
N THR A 170 -3.22 10.70 -24.24
CA THR A 170 -2.86 11.74 -23.28
C THR A 170 -1.35 11.76 -23.04
N LEU A 171 -0.73 10.57 -22.88
CA LEU A 171 0.70 10.42 -22.67
C LEU A 171 1.52 10.97 -23.86
N LEU A 172 1.04 10.80 -25.09
CA LEU A 172 1.70 11.26 -26.30
C LEU A 172 1.29 12.68 -26.73
N GLY A 173 0.41 13.37 -25.96
CA GLY A 173 -0.07 14.71 -26.28
C GLY A 173 -1.01 14.80 -27.47
N LEU A 174 -1.53 13.68 -27.96
CA LEU A 174 -2.37 13.62 -29.18
C LEU A 174 -3.78 14.18 -28.97
N GLU A 175 -4.20 14.43 -27.75
CA GLU A 175 -5.50 15.07 -27.44
C GLU A 175 -5.49 16.58 -27.68
N ASP A 176 -4.35 17.23 -27.47
CA ASP A 176 -4.20 18.67 -27.69
C ASP A 176 -4.22 19.01 -29.17
N GLU A 177 -3.68 18.16 -30.04
CA GLU A 177 -3.70 18.34 -31.50
C GLU A 177 -5.14 18.34 -32.04
N ARG A 178 -5.98 17.42 -31.57
CA ARG A 178 -7.37 17.33 -32.03
C ARG A 178 -8.25 18.48 -31.53
N ARG A 179 -7.96 19.00 -30.35
CA ARG A 179 -8.62 20.20 -29.80
C ARG A 179 -8.22 21.46 -30.56
N ALA A 180 -6.95 21.54 -30.97
CA ALA A 180 -6.44 22.64 -31.78
C ALA A 180 -7.03 22.60 -33.20
N GLU A 181 -7.14 21.42 -33.81
CA GLU A 181 -7.74 21.23 -35.14
C GLU A 181 -9.25 21.54 -35.14
N LEU A 182 -9.99 21.10 -34.11
CA LEU A 182 -11.41 21.42 -33.95
C LEU A 182 -11.64 22.92 -33.68
N GLY A 183 -10.76 23.55 -32.91
CA GLY A 183 -10.79 24.99 -32.67
C GLY A 183 -10.56 25.80 -33.94
N ALA A 184 -9.57 25.43 -34.75
CA ALA A 184 -9.26 26.06 -36.02
C ALA A 184 -10.39 25.88 -37.07
N ALA A 185 -11.03 24.73 -37.10
CA ALA A 185 -12.15 24.42 -38.01
C ALA A 185 -13.46 25.16 -37.63
N MET A 186 -13.58 25.63 -36.39
CA MET A 186 -14.73 26.43 -35.94
C MET A 186 -14.55 27.94 -36.17
N ASP A 187 -13.29 28.42 -36.27
CA ASP A 187 -12.98 29.85 -36.49
C ASP A 187 -13.01 30.24 -37.98
N ASP A 188 -13.04 29.25 -38.89
CA ASP A 188 -13.06 29.45 -40.35
C ASP A 188 -14.48 29.38 -40.96
N ARG A 189 -15.52 29.55 -40.13
CA ARG A 189 -16.94 29.66 -40.54
C ARG A 189 -17.57 30.98 -40.07
#